data_27ee8afcded97905c5b7dd228bc600e6
#
_entry.id   27ee8afcded97905c5b7dd228bc600e6
#
_cell.length_a   1.000
_cell.length_b   1.000
_cell.length_c   1.000
_cell.angle_alpha   90.00
_cell.angle_beta   90.00
_cell.angle_gamma   90.00
#
_symmetry.space_group_name_H-M   'P 1'
#
loop_
_entity.id
_entity.type
_entity.pdbx_description
1 polymer ?
#
loop_
_entity_poly.entity_id
_entity_poly.type
_entity_poly.pdbx_seq_one_letter_code
_entity_poly.pdbx_strand_id
1 'polypeptide(L)'
;MTSSLKAGDFTGLARDYSHSRPNYSLSVREALVGLLGKKAQEVDLVDVGAGTGIWTRMVNQLGVRSAKAVEPNDDMRRMGIEDSRGTEVEWIAGSAEKTNLPDASADWITMASSFHWADFDKATAEFHRVLRNGGRFTALWNPRLVEVNPLLVEIEAHLTKLNPSINRVSSGRSGITNNLTELLWVSPLFEDVVYLEGRHVIEMSPKRYLSAWRSVNDLQVQLGSKKFDDFMSFVENRVNGLSVIEATYLTRAWSARRKS
;
A
#
# COMPACT_ATOMS: atom_id res chain seq x y z
N MET A 1 15.31 -23.57 -12.58
CA MET A 1 15.32 -22.28 -13.29
C MET A 1 14.82 -21.26 -12.29
N THR A 2 15.71 -20.45 -11.73
CA THR A 2 15.33 -19.36 -10.82
C THR A 2 14.70 -18.26 -11.65
N SER A 3 13.37 -18.11 -11.56
CA SER A 3 12.67 -16.95 -12.13
C SER A 3 13.32 -15.68 -11.57
N SER A 4 13.87 -14.82 -12.43
CA SER A 4 14.36 -13.53 -12.02
C SER A 4 13.18 -12.71 -11.50
N LEU A 5 13.23 -12.27 -10.23
CA LEU A 5 12.25 -11.38 -9.64
C LEU A 5 12.07 -10.14 -10.54
N LYS A 6 10.82 -9.80 -10.84
CA LYS A 6 10.48 -8.57 -11.57
C LYS A 6 9.89 -7.55 -10.60
N ALA A 7 10.12 -6.27 -10.88
CA ALA A 7 9.48 -5.21 -10.11
C ALA A 7 7.95 -5.35 -10.18
N GLY A 8 7.28 -5.31 -9.03
CA GLY A 8 5.84 -5.53 -8.92
C GLY A 8 5.38 -7.00 -8.90
N ASP A 9 6.28 -7.97 -9.05
CA ASP A 9 5.96 -9.39 -8.88
C ASP A 9 6.23 -9.81 -7.43
N PHE A 10 5.18 -10.10 -6.68
CA PHE A 10 5.23 -10.52 -5.27
C PHE A 10 5.07 -12.02 -5.08
N THR A 11 5.17 -12.82 -6.15
CA THR A 11 5.10 -14.28 -6.10
C THR A 11 6.16 -14.83 -5.14
N GLY A 12 5.74 -15.64 -4.17
CA GLY A 12 6.60 -16.19 -3.11
C GLY A 12 6.87 -15.25 -1.93
N LEU A 13 6.49 -13.98 -1.98
CA LEU A 13 6.69 -13.00 -0.90
C LEU A 13 5.43 -12.75 -0.05
N ALA A 14 4.28 -13.30 -0.43
CA ALA A 14 2.97 -12.99 0.17
C ALA A 14 2.92 -13.23 1.68
N ARG A 15 3.53 -14.34 2.16
CA ARG A 15 3.55 -14.68 3.59
C ARG A 15 4.34 -13.69 4.42
N ASP A 16 5.58 -13.37 4.01
CA ASP A 16 6.42 -12.38 4.71
C ASP A 16 5.77 -11.00 4.64
N TYR A 17 5.18 -10.65 3.50
CA TYR A 17 4.46 -9.40 3.31
C TYR A 17 3.31 -9.28 4.31
N SER A 18 2.43 -10.26 4.38
CA SER A 18 1.24 -10.23 5.25
C SER A 18 1.59 -10.12 6.73
N HIS A 19 2.56 -10.91 7.21
CA HIS A 19 2.87 -10.98 8.64
C HIS A 19 3.77 -9.87 9.15
N SER A 20 4.55 -9.23 8.26
CA SER A 20 5.54 -8.24 8.67
C SER A 20 5.15 -6.79 8.40
N ARG A 21 4.39 -6.53 7.33
CA ARG A 21 4.04 -5.16 6.97
C ARG A 21 3.20 -4.48 8.03
N PRO A 22 3.44 -3.19 8.28
CA PRO A 22 2.67 -2.42 9.25
C PRO A 22 1.27 -2.09 8.74
N ASN A 23 0.37 -1.88 9.69
CA ASN A 23 -0.90 -1.22 9.43
C ASN A 23 -0.66 0.26 9.07
N TYR A 24 -1.66 0.90 8.49
CA TYR A 24 -1.70 2.34 8.21
C TYR A 24 -2.14 3.13 9.45
N SER A 25 -1.94 4.45 9.44
CA SER A 25 -2.40 5.34 10.50
C SER A 25 -3.92 5.26 10.69
N LEU A 26 -4.38 5.01 11.91
CA LEU A 26 -5.80 4.99 12.24
C LEU A 26 -6.43 6.38 12.07
N SER A 27 -5.72 7.45 12.45
CA SER A 27 -6.22 8.82 12.30
C SER A 27 -6.42 9.20 10.82
N VAL A 28 -5.52 8.76 9.92
CA VAL A 28 -5.72 8.96 8.47
C VAL A 28 -6.90 8.15 7.97
N ARG A 29 -7.05 6.89 8.41
CA ARG A 29 -8.21 6.06 8.06
C ARG A 29 -9.53 6.74 8.45
N GLU A 30 -9.66 7.21 9.69
CA GLU A 30 -10.86 7.89 10.20
C GLU A 30 -11.15 9.18 9.41
N ALA A 31 -10.11 9.99 9.12
CA ALA A 31 -10.26 11.19 8.33
C ALA A 31 -10.75 10.90 6.90
N LEU A 32 -10.19 9.84 6.26
CA LEU A 32 -10.62 9.40 4.93
C LEU A 32 -12.09 8.96 4.90
N VAL A 33 -12.52 8.20 5.91
CA VAL A 33 -13.93 7.80 6.05
C VAL A 33 -14.82 9.04 6.24
N GLY A 34 -14.37 10.02 7.04
CA GLY A 34 -15.08 11.29 7.21
C GLY A 34 -15.31 12.06 5.90
N LEU A 35 -14.36 11.97 4.93
CA LEU A 35 -14.49 12.62 3.61
C LEU A 35 -15.61 12.01 2.75
N LEU A 36 -16.08 10.80 3.05
CA LEU A 36 -17.16 10.16 2.28
C LEU A 36 -18.53 10.80 2.55
N GLY A 37 -18.69 11.54 3.65
CA GLY A 37 -19.96 12.16 4.03
C GLY A 37 -21.08 11.15 4.31
N LYS A 38 -20.73 9.89 4.58
CA LYS A 38 -21.62 8.76 4.85
C LYS A 38 -21.18 8.02 6.10
N LYS A 39 -22.11 7.31 6.75
CA LYS A 39 -21.73 6.34 7.80
C LYS A 39 -21.02 5.15 7.16
N ALA A 40 -20.10 4.53 7.89
CA ALA A 40 -19.37 3.37 7.37
C ALA A 40 -20.31 2.27 6.85
N GLN A 41 -21.41 2.01 7.56
CA GLN A 41 -22.43 1.00 7.21
C GLN A 41 -23.18 1.28 5.89
N GLU A 42 -22.98 2.46 5.32
CA GLU A 42 -23.58 2.88 4.04
C GLU A 42 -22.57 2.85 2.87
N VAL A 43 -21.30 2.47 3.17
CA VAL A 43 -20.18 2.51 2.23
C VAL A 43 -19.95 1.15 1.60
N ASP A 44 -19.94 1.09 0.27
CA ASP A 44 -19.39 -0.02 -0.50
C ASP A 44 -17.92 0.29 -0.84
N LEU A 45 -17.01 -0.42 -0.19
CA LEU A 45 -15.57 -0.32 -0.41
C LEU A 45 -15.11 -1.24 -1.54
N VAL A 46 -14.23 -0.74 -2.39
CA VAL A 46 -13.40 -1.53 -3.30
C VAL A 46 -11.93 -1.17 -3.06
N ASP A 47 -11.12 -2.12 -2.63
CA ASP A 47 -9.66 -1.96 -2.47
C ASP A 47 -8.96 -2.64 -3.65
N VAL A 48 -8.28 -1.86 -4.49
CA VAL A 48 -7.67 -2.31 -5.76
C VAL A 48 -6.16 -2.43 -5.60
N GLY A 49 -5.60 -3.53 -6.11
CA GLY A 49 -4.23 -3.91 -5.78
C GLY A 49 -4.10 -4.19 -4.29
N ALA A 50 -5.10 -4.90 -3.74
CA ALA A 50 -5.28 -5.10 -2.30
C ALA A 50 -4.14 -5.91 -1.64
N GLY A 51 -3.32 -6.59 -2.45
CA GLY A 51 -2.24 -7.42 -1.96
C GLY A 51 -2.76 -8.54 -1.06
N THR A 52 -2.28 -8.59 0.17
CA THR A 52 -2.77 -9.50 1.20
C THR A 52 -3.92 -8.93 2.05
N GLY A 53 -4.49 -7.78 1.67
CA GLY A 53 -5.69 -7.20 2.27
C GLY A 53 -5.48 -6.46 3.61
N ILE A 54 -4.28 -5.98 3.90
CA ILE A 54 -4.01 -5.24 5.15
C ILE A 54 -4.94 -4.03 5.28
N TRP A 55 -5.00 -3.18 4.24
CA TRP A 55 -5.88 -2.01 4.24
C TRP A 55 -7.35 -2.41 4.16
N THR A 56 -7.69 -3.35 3.31
CA THR A 56 -9.07 -3.87 3.18
C THR A 56 -9.63 -4.29 4.54
N ARG A 57 -8.88 -5.09 5.32
CA ARG A 57 -9.30 -5.53 6.65
C ARG A 57 -9.41 -4.37 7.64
N MET A 58 -8.49 -3.40 7.59
CA MET A 58 -8.54 -2.21 8.46
C MET A 58 -9.83 -1.40 8.24
N VAL A 59 -10.28 -1.26 6.99
CA VAL A 59 -11.53 -0.56 6.68
C VAL A 59 -12.75 -1.43 6.98
N ASN A 60 -12.69 -2.73 6.68
CA ASN A 60 -13.78 -3.66 6.97
C ASN A 60 -14.14 -3.72 8.46
N GLN A 61 -13.16 -3.53 9.37
CA GLN A 61 -13.38 -3.45 10.82
C GLN A 61 -14.28 -2.28 11.25
N LEU A 62 -14.51 -1.28 10.39
CA LEU A 62 -15.44 -0.18 10.66
C LEU A 62 -16.90 -0.56 10.39
N GLY A 63 -17.16 -1.77 9.92
CA GLY A 63 -18.49 -2.24 9.58
C GLY A 63 -19.04 -1.62 8.31
N VAL A 64 -18.22 -1.48 7.27
CA VAL A 64 -18.69 -1.04 5.94
C VAL A 64 -19.77 -1.99 5.39
N ARG A 65 -20.69 -1.48 4.56
CA ARG A 65 -21.78 -2.27 4.00
C ARG A 65 -21.29 -3.45 3.17
N SER A 66 -20.26 -3.24 2.37
CA SER A 66 -19.54 -4.30 1.66
C SER A 66 -18.07 -3.93 1.49
N ALA A 67 -17.21 -4.94 1.44
CA ALA A 67 -15.78 -4.78 1.16
C ALA A 67 -15.37 -5.77 0.07
N LYS A 68 -14.85 -5.24 -1.05
CA LYS A 68 -14.31 -6.03 -2.16
C LYS A 68 -12.83 -5.74 -2.31
N ALA A 69 -12.03 -6.79 -2.42
CA ALA A 69 -10.59 -6.74 -2.63
C ALA A 69 -10.27 -7.24 -4.04
N VAL A 70 -9.73 -6.36 -4.87
CA VAL A 70 -9.33 -6.68 -6.25
C VAL A 70 -7.81 -6.83 -6.29
N GLU A 71 -7.30 -8.01 -6.69
CA GLU A 71 -5.87 -8.30 -6.69
C GLU A 71 -5.50 -9.20 -7.88
N PRO A 72 -4.56 -8.76 -8.76
CA PRO A 72 -4.17 -9.55 -9.92
C PRO A 72 -3.25 -10.73 -9.58
N ASN A 73 -2.39 -10.62 -8.56
CA ASN A 73 -1.43 -11.66 -8.21
C ASN A 73 -2.10 -12.78 -7.40
N ASP A 74 -2.05 -14.01 -7.92
CA ASP A 74 -2.72 -15.16 -7.32
C ASP A 74 -2.18 -15.53 -5.93
N ASP A 75 -0.87 -15.38 -5.68
CA ASP A 75 -0.27 -15.70 -4.38
C ASP A 75 -0.69 -14.69 -3.31
N MET A 76 -0.68 -13.39 -3.67
CA MET A 76 -1.15 -12.32 -2.79
C MET A 76 -2.63 -12.48 -2.50
N ARG A 77 -3.45 -12.75 -3.52
CA ARG A 77 -4.90 -12.94 -3.37
C ARG A 77 -5.23 -14.16 -2.51
N ARG A 78 -4.54 -15.29 -2.69
CA ARG A 78 -4.73 -16.49 -1.84
C ARG A 78 -4.41 -16.20 -0.37
N MET A 79 -3.30 -15.52 -0.11
CA MET A 79 -2.94 -15.11 1.25
C MET A 79 -3.97 -14.14 1.84
N GLY A 80 -4.46 -13.19 1.04
CA GLY A 80 -5.50 -12.26 1.45
C GLY A 80 -6.81 -12.96 1.82
N ILE A 81 -7.24 -13.95 1.03
CA ILE A 81 -8.41 -14.78 1.35
C ILE A 81 -8.19 -15.51 2.69
N GLU A 82 -7.01 -16.09 2.88
CA GLU A 82 -6.68 -16.80 4.12
C GLU A 82 -6.70 -15.88 5.34
N ASP A 83 -6.07 -14.73 5.25
CA ASP A 83 -5.99 -13.72 6.31
C ASP A 83 -7.35 -13.05 6.59
N SER A 84 -8.28 -13.11 5.65
CA SER A 84 -9.63 -12.55 5.77
C SER A 84 -10.68 -13.58 6.21
N ARG A 85 -10.28 -14.80 6.60
CA ARG A 85 -11.22 -15.81 7.09
C ARG A 85 -12.05 -15.28 8.26
N GLY A 86 -13.35 -15.52 8.21
CA GLY A 86 -14.29 -15.02 9.21
C GLY A 86 -14.72 -13.56 9.01
N THR A 87 -14.35 -12.94 7.88
CA THR A 87 -14.85 -11.64 7.44
C THR A 87 -15.69 -11.80 6.18
N GLU A 88 -16.50 -10.77 5.85
CA GLU A 88 -17.33 -10.74 4.63
C GLU A 88 -16.61 -10.06 3.45
N VAL A 89 -15.27 -10.06 3.42
CA VAL A 89 -14.50 -9.49 2.30
C VAL A 89 -14.59 -10.42 1.09
N GLU A 90 -15.11 -9.88 -0.01
CA GLU A 90 -15.15 -10.55 -1.32
C GLU A 90 -13.85 -10.33 -2.08
N TRP A 91 -13.20 -11.39 -2.57
CA TRP A 91 -11.95 -11.34 -3.32
C TRP A 91 -12.16 -11.58 -4.80
N ILE A 92 -11.61 -10.69 -5.64
CA ILE A 92 -11.81 -10.67 -7.08
C ILE A 92 -10.46 -10.63 -7.79
N ALA A 93 -10.29 -11.46 -8.82
CA ALA A 93 -9.16 -11.36 -9.74
C ALA A 93 -9.38 -10.18 -10.70
N GLY A 94 -8.47 -9.20 -10.68
CA GLY A 94 -8.57 -8.01 -11.52
C GLY A 94 -7.39 -7.09 -11.31
N SER A 95 -7.28 -6.04 -12.13
CA SER A 95 -6.25 -5.00 -12.03
C SER A 95 -6.86 -3.62 -11.85
N ALA A 96 -6.02 -2.61 -11.69
CA ALA A 96 -6.48 -1.22 -11.61
C ALA A 96 -7.14 -0.74 -12.92
N GLU A 97 -6.66 -1.24 -14.06
CA GLU A 97 -7.16 -0.91 -15.40
C GLU A 97 -8.41 -1.73 -15.79
N LYS A 98 -8.66 -2.83 -15.06
CA LYS A 98 -9.81 -3.72 -15.28
C LYS A 98 -10.17 -4.44 -13.99
N THR A 99 -11.05 -3.83 -13.21
CA THR A 99 -11.47 -4.35 -11.90
C THR A 99 -12.41 -5.55 -11.99
N ASN A 100 -13.05 -5.77 -13.13
CA ASN A 100 -14.14 -6.73 -13.35
C ASN A 100 -15.39 -6.44 -12.51
N LEU A 101 -15.59 -5.19 -12.11
CA LEU A 101 -16.75 -4.74 -11.33
C LEU A 101 -17.76 -4.03 -12.20
N PRO A 102 -19.07 -4.02 -11.81
CA PRO A 102 -20.11 -3.25 -12.49
C PRO A 102 -19.89 -1.74 -12.39
N ASP A 103 -20.50 -1.00 -13.31
CA ASP A 103 -20.58 0.46 -13.27
C ASP A 103 -21.30 0.90 -11.99
N ALA A 104 -20.89 2.05 -11.45
CA ALA A 104 -21.54 2.72 -10.31
C ALA A 104 -21.83 1.76 -9.13
N SER A 105 -20.88 0.87 -8.81
CA SER A 105 -21.04 -0.16 -7.78
C SER A 105 -20.30 0.13 -6.47
N ALA A 106 -19.43 1.16 -6.43
CA ALA A 106 -18.66 1.53 -5.25
C ALA A 106 -18.90 2.97 -4.80
N ASP A 107 -18.84 3.20 -3.48
CA ASP A 107 -18.81 4.53 -2.89
C ASP A 107 -17.36 4.99 -2.66
N TRP A 108 -16.47 4.05 -2.41
CA TRP A 108 -15.06 4.32 -2.12
C TRP A 108 -14.16 3.31 -2.81
N ILE A 109 -13.26 3.79 -3.66
CA ILE A 109 -12.18 2.98 -4.23
C ILE A 109 -10.88 3.40 -3.56
N THR A 110 -10.10 2.41 -3.09
CA THR A 110 -8.78 2.62 -2.49
C THR A 110 -7.70 1.87 -3.24
N MET A 111 -6.49 2.43 -3.26
CA MET A 111 -5.25 1.73 -3.63
C MET A 111 -4.18 1.98 -2.59
N ALA A 112 -3.91 0.98 -1.77
CA ALA A 112 -2.98 1.08 -0.66
C ALA A 112 -1.60 0.53 -1.04
N SER A 113 -0.62 1.41 -1.25
CA SER A 113 0.77 1.09 -1.66
C SER A 113 0.86 0.31 -2.99
N SER A 114 -0.06 0.57 -3.91
CA SER A 114 -0.15 -0.16 -5.19
C SER A 114 -0.30 0.73 -6.43
N PHE A 115 -0.81 1.97 -6.30
CA PHE A 115 -1.15 2.83 -7.45
C PHE A 115 0.05 3.20 -8.35
N HIS A 116 1.27 3.12 -7.84
CA HIS A 116 2.51 3.35 -8.62
C HIS A 116 2.82 2.24 -9.64
N TRP A 117 2.08 1.13 -9.62
CA TRP A 117 2.16 0.06 -10.62
C TRP A 117 1.13 0.20 -11.74
N ALA A 118 0.11 1.06 -11.56
CA ALA A 118 -0.98 1.23 -12.49
C ALA A 118 -0.67 2.25 -13.59
N ASP A 119 -1.29 2.06 -14.76
CA ASP A 119 -1.41 3.10 -15.78
C ASP A 119 -2.42 4.14 -15.29
N PHE A 120 -1.95 5.35 -15.03
CA PHE A 120 -2.76 6.40 -14.40
C PHE A 120 -4.07 6.66 -15.16
N ASP A 121 -4.01 6.85 -16.49
CA ASP A 121 -5.17 7.24 -17.30
C ASP A 121 -6.21 6.11 -17.37
N LYS A 122 -5.74 4.88 -17.59
CA LYS A 122 -6.63 3.72 -17.67
C LYS A 122 -7.25 3.37 -16.32
N ALA A 123 -6.45 3.40 -15.26
CA ALA A 123 -6.92 3.10 -13.91
C ALA A 123 -7.95 4.16 -13.44
N THR A 124 -7.66 5.45 -13.65
CA THR A 124 -8.58 6.52 -13.27
C THR A 124 -9.88 6.51 -14.08
N ALA A 125 -9.83 6.13 -15.35
CA ALA A 125 -11.03 5.92 -16.17
C ALA A 125 -11.87 4.75 -15.64
N GLU A 126 -11.24 3.63 -15.29
CA GLU A 126 -11.93 2.48 -14.67
C GLU A 126 -12.52 2.84 -13.31
N PHE A 127 -11.81 3.58 -12.48
CA PHE A 127 -12.32 4.00 -11.17
C PHE A 127 -13.50 4.97 -11.31
N HIS A 128 -13.46 5.88 -12.28
CA HIS A 128 -14.58 6.76 -12.58
C HIS A 128 -15.83 5.97 -13.02
N ARG A 129 -15.67 4.90 -13.80
CA ARG A 129 -16.76 4.01 -14.22
C ARG A 129 -17.39 3.28 -13.03
N VAL A 130 -16.54 2.72 -12.14
CA VAL A 130 -16.97 1.88 -11.01
C VAL A 130 -17.54 2.70 -9.85
N LEU A 131 -17.05 3.92 -9.62
CA LEU A 131 -17.56 4.80 -8.57
C LEU A 131 -18.98 5.28 -8.89
N ARG A 132 -19.81 5.37 -7.87
CA ARG A 132 -21.08 6.11 -7.91
C ARG A 132 -20.81 7.62 -7.97
N ASN A 133 -21.78 8.38 -8.41
CA ASN A 133 -21.71 9.85 -8.33
C ASN A 133 -21.47 10.29 -6.88
N GLY A 134 -20.48 11.17 -6.69
CA GLY A 134 -20.06 11.63 -5.37
C GLY A 134 -19.15 10.65 -4.62
N GLY A 135 -18.90 9.45 -5.17
CA GLY A 135 -17.92 8.52 -4.62
C GLY A 135 -16.48 9.03 -4.72
N ARG A 136 -15.57 8.44 -3.98
CA ARG A 136 -14.16 8.90 -3.90
C ARG A 136 -13.17 7.81 -4.29
N PHE A 137 -12.13 8.21 -5.01
CA PHE A 137 -10.90 7.44 -5.17
C PHE A 137 -9.87 7.93 -4.16
N THR A 138 -9.14 7.00 -3.53
CA THR A 138 -8.05 7.30 -2.60
C THR A 138 -6.84 6.44 -2.91
N ALA A 139 -5.72 7.08 -3.25
CA ALA A 139 -4.43 6.43 -3.29
C ALA A 139 -3.67 6.74 -2.00
N LEU A 140 -3.08 5.72 -1.34
CA LEU A 140 -2.36 5.92 -0.09
C LEU A 140 -1.11 5.07 0.00
N TRP A 141 -0.11 5.56 0.73
CA TRP A 141 1.15 4.88 1.02
C TRP A 141 1.51 5.01 2.50
N ASN A 142 2.39 4.13 2.93
CA ASN A 142 2.87 4.09 4.32
C ASN A 142 4.41 4.01 4.37
N PRO A 143 5.12 5.06 3.86
CA PRO A 143 6.58 5.10 3.93
C PRO A 143 7.11 5.12 5.36
N ARG A 144 8.29 4.54 5.56
CA ARG A 144 9.08 4.76 6.78
C ARG A 144 9.50 6.22 6.85
N LEU A 145 9.35 6.83 8.02
CA LEU A 145 9.83 8.20 8.27
C LEU A 145 11.28 8.12 8.73
N VAL A 146 12.20 8.21 7.76
CA VAL A 146 13.64 7.94 7.95
C VAL A 146 14.27 8.93 8.92
N GLU A 147 13.95 10.21 8.75
CA GLU A 147 14.64 11.35 9.34
C GLU A 147 14.52 11.42 10.89
N VAL A 148 13.52 10.74 11.44
CA VAL A 148 13.26 10.76 12.90
C VAL A 148 13.74 9.49 13.59
N ASN A 149 14.34 8.56 12.88
CA ASN A 149 14.76 7.27 13.41
C ASN A 149 16.24 7.02 13.11
N PRO A 150 17.16 7.19 14.11
CA PRO A 150 18.62 7.04 13.90
C PRO A 150 19.00 5.68 13.30
N LEU A 151 18.38 4.58 13.77
CA LEU A 151 18.64 3.23 13.23
C LEU A 151 18.29 3.17 11.74
N LEU A 152 17.15 3.75 11.35
CA LEU A 152 16.70 3.75 9.97
C LEU A 152 17.60 4.63 9.09
N VAL A 153 18.08 5.78 9.61
CA VAL A 153 19.07 6.63 8.92
C VAL A 153 20.33 5.83 8.60
N GLU A 154 20.87 5.07 9.56
CA GLU A 154 22.04 4.21 9.35
C GLU A 154 21.76 3.12 8.29
N ILE A 155 20.61 2.47 8.36
CA ILE A 155 20.21 1.42 7.41
C ILE A 155 20.09 1.97 5.98
N GLU A 156 19.42 3.11 5.80
CA GLU A 156 19.28 3.74 4.48
C GLU A 156 20.61 4.28 3.95
N ALA A 157 21.49 4.79 4.83
CA ALA A 157 22.85 5.18 4.43
C ALA A 157 23.69 3.98 3.97
N HIS A 158 23.57 2.82 4.63
CA HIS A 158 24.23 1.59 4.20
C HIS A 158 23.67 1.09 2.86
N LEU A 159 22.35 1.14 2.66
CA LEU A 159 21.71 0.80 1.41
C LEU A 159 22.22 1.66 0.24
N THR A 160 22.36 2.97 0.46
CA THR A 160 22.91 3.91 -0.54
C THR A 160 24.36 3.59 -0.88
N LYS A 161 25.18 3.12 0.09
CA LYS A 161 26.56 2.68 -0.17
C LYS A 161 26.60 1.42 -1.05
N LEU A 162 25.67 0.48 -0.86
CA LEU A 162 25.61 -0.74 -1.66
C LEU A 162 25.15 -0.47 -3.11
N ASN A 163 24.23 0.46 -3.28
CA ASN A 163 23.74 0.89 -4.58
C ASN A 163 23.37 2.38 -4.58
N PRO A 164 24.30 3.28 -5.00
CA PRO A 164 24.01 4.73 -5.05
C PRO A 164 22.90 5.14 -6.01
N SER A 165 22.56 4.29 -6.99
CA SER A 165 21.51 4.55 -7.97
C SER A 165 20.16 3.93 -7.59
N ILE A 166 20.01 3.47 -6.35
CA ILE A 166 18.79 2.80 -5.91
C ILE A 166 17.57 3.72 -5.99
N ASN A 167 16.52 3.26 -6.64
CA ASN A 167 15.28 4.01 -6.82
C ASN A 167 14.14 3.37 -5.99
N ARG A 168 13.64 4.09 -5.01
CA ARG A 168 12.63 3.63 -4.04
C ARG A 168 11.20 3.95 -4.50
N VAL A 169 10.84 3.60 -5.75
CA VAL A 169 9.52 3.92 -6.34
C VAL A 169 8.34 3.38 -5.54
N SER A 170 8.48 2.20 -4.96
CA SER A 170 7.40 1.59 -4.14
C SER A 170 7.27 2.19 -2.74
N SER A 171 8.21 3.07 -2.34
CA SER A 171 8.25 3.62 -0.98
C SER A 171 7.15 4.65 -0.68
N GLY A 172 6.50 5.21 -1.70
CA GLY A 172 5.54 6.32 -1.53
C GLY A 172 6.20 7.67 -1.18
N ARG A 173 7.54 7.79 -1.40
CA ARG A 173 8.31 9.03 -1.19
C ARG A 173 8.75 9.68 -2.49
N SER A 174 8.60 8.98 -3.61
CA SER A 174 9.03 9.42 -4.95
C SER A 174 8.12 8.82 -6.03
N GLY A 175 8.41 9.11 -7.28
CA GLY A 175 7.60 8.66 -8.41
C GLY A 175 6.27 9.42 -8.48
N ILE A 176 5.17 8.72 -8.71
CA ILE A 176 3.84 9.33 -8.89
C ILE A 176 3.42 10.24 -7.72
N THR A 177 3.91 9.98 -6.50
CA THR A 177 3.55 10.78 -5.32
C THR A 177 4.12 12.20 -5.35
N ASN A 178 5.06 12.51 -6.25
CA ASN A 178 5.64 13.86 -6.36
C ASN A 178 4.68 14.86 -6.99
N ASN A 179 3.77 14.40 -7.83
CA ASN A 179 2.82 15.25 -8.58
C ASN A 179 1.39 14.72 -8.60
N LEU A 180 1.05 13.79 -7.71
CA LEU A 180 -0.27 13.15 -7.71
C LEU A 180 -1.41 14.14 -7.41
N THR A 181 -1.15 15.16 -6.58
CA THR A 181 -2.11 16.23 -6.33
C THR A 181 -2.49 16.93 -7.63
N GLU A 182 -1.49 17.34 -8.41
CA GLU A 182 -1.66 18.04 -9.68
C GLU A 182 -2.32 17.13 -10.71
N LEU A 183 -1.88 15.88 -10.82
CA LEU A 183 -2.46 14.89 -11.75
C LEU A 183 -3.96 14.68 -11.48
N LEU A 184 -4.35 14.55 -10.23
CA LEU A 184 -5.76 14.41 -9.85
C LEU A 184 -6.54 15.72 -10.04
N TRP A 185 -5.90 16.87 -9.75
CA TRP A 185 -6.52 18.19 -9.87
C TRP A 185 -6.84 18.56 -11.31
N VAL A 186 -5.93 18.28 -12.25
CA VAL A 186 -6.16 18.57 -13.68
C VAL A 186 -6.98 17.50 -14.38
N SER A 187 -7.26 16.37 -13.73
CA SER A 187 -8.04 15.28 -14.31
C SER A 187 -9.48 15.75 -14.66
N PRO A 188 -9.97 15.42 -15.84
CA PRO A 188 -11.38 15.69 -16.18
C PRO A 188 -12.33 14.78 -15.37
N LEU A 189 -11.86 13.73 -14.73
CA LEU A 189 -12.63 12.68 -14.08
C LEU A 189 -12.87 12.94 -12.59
N PHE A 190 -12.01 13.75 -11.96
CA PHE A 190 -12.02 13.96 -10.51
C PHE A 190 -12.03 15.45 -10.14
N GLU A 191 -12.48 15.72 -8.92
CA GLU A 191 -12.53 17.04 -8.30
C GLU A 191 -12.31 16.91 -6.79
N ASP A 192 -12.28 18.00 -6.05
CA ASP A 192 -12.20 18.02 -4.59
C ASP A 192 -11.06 17.14 -4.07
N VAL A 193 -9.85 17.43 -4.57
CA VAL A 193 -8.63 16.68 -4.20
C VAL A 193 -8.18 17.10 -2.80
N VAL A 194 -8.07 16.13 -1.89
CA VAL A 194 -7.61 16.31 -0.51
C VAL A 194 -6.35 15.49 -0.30
N TYR A 195 -5.29 16.10 0.22
CA TYR A 195 -4.10 15.43 0.71
C TYR A 195 -4.12 15.37 2.23
N LEU A 196 -3.85 14.19 2.77
CA LEU A 196 -3.76 13.92 4.21
C LEU A 196 -2.46 13.18 4.51
N GLU A 197 -1.86 13.47 5.65
CA GLU A 197 -0.79 12.63 6.19
C GLU A 197 -0.90 12.50 7.70
N GLY A 198 -0.45 11.35 8.20
CA GLY A 198 -0.44 11.06 9.62
C GLY A 198 0.75 10.20 10.01
N ARG A 199 1.52 10.70 10.97
CA ARG A 199 2.63 9.96 11.57
C ARG A 199 2.10 8.94 12.58
N HIS A 200 2.68 7.75 12.60
CA HIS A 200 2.41 6.75 13.63
C HIS A 200 3.65 5.89 13.90
N VAL A 201 3.71 5.32 15.08
CA VAL A 201 4.80 4.46 15.55
C VAL A 201 4.28 3.06 15.74
N ILE A 202 5.06 2.09 15.32
CA ILE A 202 4.77 0.66 15.48
C ILE A 202 5.95 0.01 16.18
N GLU A 203 5.69 -0.63 17.29
CA GLU A 203 6.64 -1.49 17.95
C GLU A 203 6.75 -2.83 17.20
N MET A 204 7.95 -3.22 16.87
CA MET A 204 8.25 -4.47 16.18
C MET A 204 9.31 -5.28 16.93
N SER A 205 9.12 -6.60 16.97
CA SER A 205 10.23 -7.48 17.33
C SER A 205 11.30 -7.44 16.24
N PRO A 206 12.58 -7.73 16.55
CA PRO A 206 13.65 -7.83 15.55
C PRO A 206 13.30 -8.78 14.40
N LYS A 207 12.68 -9.91 14.70
CA LYS A 207 12.22 -10.87 13.69
C LYS A 207 11.23 -10.25 12.71
N ARG A 208 10.22 -9.53 13.21
CA ARG A 208 9.22 -8.85 12.37
C ARG A 208 9.86 -7.73 11.54
N TYR A 209 10.78 -6.97 12.15
CA TYR A 209 11.49 -5.90 11.46
C TYR A 209 12.33 -6.40 10.29
N LEU A 210 13.09 -7.50 10.48
CA LEU A 210 13.85 -8.17 9.43
C LEU A 210 12.94 -8.74 8.33
N SER A 211 11.83 -9.36 8.70
CA SER A 211 10.84 -9.87 7.73
C SER A 211 10.23 -8.74 6.91
N ALA A 212 9.98 -7.57 7.53
CA ALA A 212 9.50 -6.38 6.80
C ALA A 212 10.50 -5.86 5.76
N TRP A 213 11.81 -6.00 6.00
CA TRP A 213 12.83 -5.68 5.01
C TRP A 213 12.90 -6.75 3.90
N ARG A 214 12.80 -8.04 4.24
CA ARG A 214 12.77 -9.14 3.26
C ARG A 214 11.58 -9.05 2.31
N SER A 215 10.45 -8.48 2.74
CA SER A 215 9.26 -8.30 1.91
C SER A 215 9.35 -7.15 0.90
N VAL A 216 10.48 -6.41 0.83
CA VAL A 216 10.64 -5.27 -0.08
C VAL A 216 11.15 -5.75 -1.44
N ASN A 217 10.24 -6.00 -2.38
CA ASN A 217 10.55 -6.54 -3.71
C ASN A 217 11.52 -5.65 -4.51
N ASP A 218 11.31 -4.35 -4.55
CA ASP A 218 12.14 -3.42 -5.33
C ASP A 218 13.60 -3.40 -4.88
N LEU A 219 13.90 -3.63 -3.60
CA LEU A 219 15.27 -3.76 -3.10
C LEU A 219 15.92 -5.04 -3.57
N GLN A 220 15.21 -6.16 -3.52
CA GLN A 220 15.73 -7.45 -3.98
C GLN A 220 16.08 -7.40 -5.47
N VAL A 221 15.19 -6.80 -6.28
CA VAL A 221 15.41 -6.64 -7.73
C VAL A 221 16.63 -5.77 -8.04
N GLN A 222 16.76 -4.62 -7.36
CA GLN A 222 17.80 -3.63 -7.66
C GLN A 222 19.17 -3.98 -7.08
N LEU A 223 19.23 -4.70 -5.98
CA LEU A 223 20.49 -5.13 -5.36
C LEU A 223 21.01 -6.45 -5.94
N GLY A 224 20.11 -7.34 -6.35
CA GLY A 224 20.44 -8.73 -6.63
C GLY A 224 20.75 -9.51 -5.34
N SER A 225 20.82 -10.84 -5.43
CA SER A 225 20.90 -11.72 -4.25
C SER A 225 22.07 -11.38 -3.32
N LYS A 226 23.30 -11.28 -3.84
CA LYS A 226 24.49 -11.07 -3.01
C LYS A 226 24.44 -9.78 -2.20
N LYS A 227 24.19 -8.64 -2.85
CA LYS A 227 24.11 -7.34 -2.15
C LYS A 227 22.92 -7.27 -1.21
N PHE A 228 21.82 -7.96 -1.56
CA PHE A 228 20.66 -8.03 -0.67
C PHE A 228 20.96 -8.86 0.58
N ASP A 229 21.70 -9.96 0.48
CA ASP A 229 22.15 -10.74 1.63
C ASP A 229 23.13 -9.94 2.52
N ASP A 230 24.07 -9.19 1.91
CA ASP A 230 24.98 -8.28 2.63
C ASP A 230 24.18 -7.19 3.37
N PHE A 231 23.15 -6.61 2.71
CA PHE A 231 22.25 -5.63 3.32
C PHE A 231 21.48 -6.23 4.50
N MET A 232 20.89 -7.41 4.32
CA MET A 232 20.14 -8.07 5.40
C MET A 232 21.02 -8.45 6.59
N SER A 233 22.26 -8.89 6.35
CA SER A 233 23.24 -9.16 7.40
C SER A 233 23.60 -7.90 8.20
N PHE A 234 23.74 -6.76 7.50
CA PHE A 234 23.95 -5.48 8.18
C PHE A 234 22.75 -5.12 9.07
N VAL A 235 21.52 -5.21 8.56
CA VAL A 235 20.31 -4.90 9.34
C VAL A 235 20.19 -5.82 10.55
N GLU A 236 20.45 -7.13 10.37
CA GLU A 236 20.42 -8.12 11.45
C GLU A 236 21.41 -7.78 12.56
N ASN A 237 22.64 -7.43 12.22
CA ASN A 237 23.66 -7.01 13.19
C ASN A 237 23.27 -5.74 13.95
N ARG A 238 22.58 -4.79 13.29
CA ARG A 238 22.14 -3.54 13.93
C ARG A 238 20.96 -3.72 14.88
N VAL A 239 20.12 -4.72 14.67
CA VAL A 239 18.98 -5.01 15.54
C VAL A 239 19.26 -6.13 16.55
N ASN A 240 20.42 -6.75 16.47
CA ASN A 240 20.81 -7.81 17.41
C ASN A 240 20.88 -7.28 18.84
N GLY A 241 20.27 -8.01 19.78
CA GLY A 241 20.20 -7.63 21.19
C GLY A 241 19.12 -6.60 21.54
N LEU A 242 18.39 -6.07 20.55
CA LEU A 242 17.21 -5.24 20.83
C LEU A 242 16.01 -6.14 21.15
N SER A 243 15.21 -5.76 22.14
CA SER A 243 13.93 -6.44 22.45
C SER A 243 12.78 -5.91 21.59
N VAL A 244 12.79 -4.62 21.33
CA VAL A 244 11.74 -3.88 20.56
C VAL A 244 12.43 -2.85 19.67
N ILE A 245 11.87 -2.65 18.48
CA ILE A 245 12.27 -1.63 17.52
C ILE A 245 11.06 -0.73 17.28
N GLU A 246 11.20 0.54 17.60
CA GLU A 246 10.21 1.55 17.22
C GLU A 246 10.39 1.90 15.73
N ALA A 247 9.43 1.50 14.93
CA ALA A 247 9.40 1.82 13.50
C ALA A 247 8.39 2.94 13.25
N THR A 248 8.87 4.12 12.90
CA THR A 248 8.03 5.27 12.59
C THR A 248 7.64 5.28 11.11
N TYR A 249 6.35 5.42 10.85
CA TYR A 249 5.75 5.50 9.52
C TYR A 249 4.98 6.81 9.34
N LEU A 250 4.85 7.21 8.10
CA LEU A 250 4.03 8.35 7.68
C LEU A 250 3.01 7.85 6.66
N THR A 251 1.76 7.65 7.09
CA THR A 251 0.69 7.36 6.13
C THR A 251 0.37 8.64 5.36
N ARG A 252 0.47 8.58 4.03
CA ARG A 252 0.17 9.68 3.09
C ARG A 252 -0.97 9.24 2.19
N ALA A 253 -2.00 10.06 2.03
CA ALA A 253 -3.18 9.73 1.24
C ALA A 253 -3.64 10.91 0.39
N TRP A 254 -4.02 10.61 -0.85
CA TRP A 254 -4.67 11.53 -1.78
C TRP A 254 -6.06 11.00 -2.07
N SER A 255 -7.08 11.78 -1.77
CA SER A 255 -8.47 11.43 -1.99
C SER A 255 -9.11 12.43 -2.94
N ALA A 256 -9.75 11.95 -3.99
CA ALA A 256 -10.43 12.79 -4.97
C ALA A 256 -11.85 12.28 -5.20
N ARG A 257 -12.81 13.20 -5.37
CA ARG A 257 -14.21 12.89 -5.62
C ARG A 257 -14.46 12.71 -7.12
N ARG A 258 -15.26 11.69 -7.48
CA ARG A 258 -15.71 11.49 -8.84
C ARG A 258 -16.55 12.68 -9.32
N LYS A 259 -16.18 13.26 -10.46
CA LYS A 259 -17.05 14.23 -11.17
C LYS A 259 -18.29 13.53 -11.73
N SER A 260 -19.35 14.26 -11.80
CA SER A 260 -20.64 13.79 -12.37
C SER A 260 -20.55 13.52 -13.85
#